data_27de8f7ede0b0e6b9e610978ad102198
#
_entry.id   27de8f7ede0b0e6b9e610978ad102198
#
_cell.length_a   1.000
_cell.length_b   1.000
_cell.length_c   1.000
_cell.angle_alpha   90.00
_cell.angle_beta   90.00
_cell.angle_gamma   90.00
#
_symmetry.space_group_name_H-M   'P 1'
#
loop_
_entity.id
_entity.type
_entity.pdbx_description
1 polymer ?
#
loop_
_entity_poly.entity_id
_entity_poly.type
_entity_poly.pdbx_seq_one_letter_code
_entity_poly.pdbx_strand_id
1 'polypeptide(L)'
;MKVNRIGLALLFLLCGSSVSAESLYKYRVQLTDKSKSVHSLEHPATFLSERALARRASQGVAVDSTDLPVCRAYIERLESQGGKYISSSKWNNTVLMQVPDEAVALRFLDNSFVRSIKKVWVSPDSIMPRNKDRKEQVKNQWKKQDDYYGMGAEQIKIHHGDSLHLAGFKGKGIQIAVIDAGFYNVDAMKIFKNTTILGTHDFVNPSSDIYGEHNHGMKVLSCMAVNTPHVMV
;
A
#
# COMPACT_ATOMS: atom_id res chain seq x y z
N MET A 1 -69.72 -31.41 23.10
CA MET A 1 -69.22 -30.20 22.41
C MET A 1 -67.76 -30.38 22.07
N LYS A 2 -67.47 -30.58 20.79
CA LYS A 2 -66.06 -30.71 20.29
C LYS A 2 -65.64 -29.39 19.69
N VAL A 3 -64.62 -28.76 20.25
CA VAL A 3 -64.03 -27.53 19.73
C VAL A 3 -62.91 -27.90 18.75
N ASN A 4 -63.12 -27.57 17.49
CA ASN A 4 -62.10 -27.72 16.42
C ASN A 4 -61.02 -26.60 16.57
N ARG A 5 -59.77 -27.03 16.73
CA ARG A 5 -58.62 -26.13 16.62
C ARG A 5 -58.14 -26.08 15.17
N ILE A 6 -58.45 -25.01 14.50
CA ILE A 6 -57.90 -24.67 13.18
C ILE A 6 -56.50 -24.16 13.42
N GLY A 7 -55.48 -24.92 13.02
CA GLY A 7 -54.09 -24.52 13.03
C GLY A 7 -53.80 -23.60 11.84
N LEU A 8 -53.49 -22.33 12.15
CA LEU A 8 -53.01 -21.34 11.17
C LEU A 8 -51.52 -21.60 10.90
N ALA A 9 -51.22 -22.25 9.79
CA ALA A 9 -49.83 -22.44 9.30
C ALA A 9 -49.39 -21.09 8.67
N LEU A 10 -48.51 -20.36 9.36
CA LEU A 10 -47.85 -19.19 8.84
C LEU A 10 -46.69 -19.64 7.95
N LEU A 11 -46.90 -19.57 6.63
CA LEU A 11 -45.87 -19.83 5.63
C LEU A 11 -44.93 -18.62 5.57
N PHE A 12 -43.79 -18.69 6.27
CA PHE A 12 -42.72 -17.70 6.09
C PHE A 12 -42.04 -17.95 4.75
N LEU A 13 -42.41 -17.16 3.72
CA LEU A 13 -41.63 -17.03 2.51
C LEU A 13 -40.32 -16.30 2.86
N LEU A 14 -39.26 -17.03 3.14
CA LEU A 14 -37.90 -16.52 3.13
C LEU A 14 -37.53 -16.16 1.68
N CYS A 15 -37.82 -14.91 1.26
CA CYS A 15 -37.16 -14.31 0.13
C CYS A 15 -35.67 -14.17 0.50
N GLY A 16 -34.90 -15.22 0.20
CA GLY A 16 -33.46 -15.17 0.20
C GLY A 16 -33.03 -14.20 -0.88
N SER A 17 -32.81 -12.94 -0.52
CA SER A 17 -32.09 -11.99 -1.33
C SER A 17 -30.67 -12.54 -1.47
N SER A 18 -30.39 -13.23 -2.56
CA SER A 18 -29.02 -13.56 -2.97
C SER A 18 -28.31 -12.23 -3.15
N VAL A 19 -27.56 -11.78 -2.14
CA VAL A 19 -26.60 -10.70 -2.29
C VAL A 19 -25.52 -11.27 -3.21
N SER A 20 -25.72 -11.11 -4.51
CA SER A 20 -24.66 -11.32 -5.49
C SER A 20 -23.57 -10.31 -5.12
N ALA A 21 -22.41 -10.79 -4.72
CA ALA A 21 -21.26 -9.91 -4.57
C ALA A 21 -21.02 -9.28 -5.93
N GLU A 22 -21.28 -7.98 -6.02
CA GLU A 22 -21.11 -7.20 -7.24
C GLU A 22 -19.63 -7.25 -7.61
N SER A 23 -19.31 -7.78 -8.79
CA SER A 23 -17.93 -7.81 -9.26
C SER A 23 -17.44 -6.38 -9.44
N LEU A 24 -16.38 -6.04 -8.75
CA LEU A 24 -15.73 -4.73 -8.88
C LEU A 24 -14.48 -4.87 -9.73
N TYR A 25 -14.18 -3.85 -10.51
CA TYR A 25 -13.02 -3.82 -11.40
C TYR A 25 -12.16 -2.61 -11.05
N LYS A 26 -10.82 -2.74 -11.15
CA LYS A 26 -9.94 -1.57 -11.10
C LYS A 26 -9.26 -1.37 -12.43
N TYR A 27 -9.33 -0.14 -12.93
CA TYR A 27 -8.72 0.29 -14.16
C TYR A 27 -7.68 1.36 -13.90
N ARG A 28 -6.49 1.18 -14.48
CA ARG A 28 -5.50 2.24 -14.60
C ARG A 28 -5.85 3.08 -15.81
N VAL A 29 -6.18 4.34 -15.59
CA VAL A 29 -6.48 5.34 -16.59
C VAL A 29 -5.22 6.16 -16.86
N GLN A 30 -4.70 6.13 -18.09
CA GLN A 30 -3.57 6.94 -18.53
C GLN A 30 -4.11 8.29 -19.00
N LEU A 31 -3.60 9.38 -18.45
CA LEU A 31 -3.98 10.73 -18.84
C LEU A 31 -3.01 11.30 -19.89
N THR A 32 -3.49 12.26 -20.69
CA THR A 32 -2.71 12.89 -21.78
C THR A 32 -1.73 13.91 -21.24
N ASP A 33 -2.17 14.73 -20.28
CA ASP A 33 -1.46 15.92 -19.80
C ASP A 33 -1.81 16.27 -18.35
N LYS A 34 -1.27 17.39 -17.89
CA LYS A 34 -1.55 18.02 -16.59
C LYS A 34 -1.95 19.51 -16.77
N SER A 35 -2.45 19.88 -17.94
CA SER A 35 -2.67 21.28 -18.33
C SER A 35 -3.67 22.02 -17.42
N LYS A 36 -4.59 21.30 -16.79
CA LYS A 36 -5.55 21.85 -15.82
C LYS A 36 -5.08 21.72 -14.35
N SER A 37 -3.77 21.59 -14.12
CA SER A 37 -3.22 21.62 -12.76
C SER A 37 -3.44 23.01 -12.16
N VAL A 38 -3.84 23.04 -10.89
CA VAL A 38 -3.89 24.27 -10.07
C VAL A 38 -2.52 24.66 -9.51
N HIS A 39 -1.51 23.80 -9.70
CA HIS A 39 -0.14 24.02 -9.23
C HIS A 39 0.75 24.50 -10.37
N SER A 40 1.70 25.38 -10.05
CA SER A 40 2.74 25.87 -10.95
C SER A 40 4.11 25.40 -10.52
N LEU A 41 5.01 25.14 -11.48
CA LEU A 41 6.41 24.81 -11.21
C LEU A 41 7.18 25.95 -10.54
N GLU A 42 6.69 27.17 -10.67
CA GLU A 42 7.25 28.36 -9.99
C GLU A 42 7.02 28.33 -8.48
N HIS A 43 6.00 27.58 -8.02
CA HIS A 43 5.64 27.48 -6.62
C HIS A 43 5.64 26.02 -6.14
N PRO A 44 6.78 25.31 -6.18
CA PRO A 44 6.83 23.87 -5.91
C PRO A 44 6.48 23.50 -4.46
N ALA A 45 6.58 24.40 -3.51
CA ALA A 45 6.17 24.20 -2.13
C ALA A 45 4.66 23.94 -1.96
N THR A 46 3.84 24.25 -2.98
CA THR A 46 2.41 23.97 -2.95
C THR A 46 2.07 22.49 -3.18
N PHE A 47 3.00 21.67 -3.67
CA PHE A 47 2.80 20.26 -3.98
C PHE A 47 3.97 19.33 -3.63
N LEU A 48 5.12 19.88 -3.25
CA LEU A 48 6.26 19.14 -2.71
C LEU A 48 6.50 19.51 -1.26
N SER A 49 6.83 18.52 -0.42
CA SER A 49 7.22 18.78 0.95
C SER A 49 8.58 19.48 1.03
N GLU A 50 8.84 20.23 2.10
CA GLU A 50 10.14 20.86 2.36
C GLU A 50 11.30 19.86 2.27
N ARG A 51 11.10 18.64 2.81
CA ARG A 51 12.08 17.56 2.73
C ARG A 51 12.35 17.13 1.28
N ALA A 52 11.33 17.08 0.42
CA ALA A 52 11.50 16.74 -0.99
C ALA A 52 12.27 17.83 -1.73
N LEU A 53 12.00 19.10 -1.42
CA LEU A 53 12.71 20.25 -1.98
C LEU A 53 14.18 20.28 -1.54
N ALA A 54 14.43 20.10 -0.24
CA ALA A 54 15.79 20.07 0.30
C ALA A 54 16.62 18.92 -0.29
N ARG A 55 16.05 17.72 -0.44
CA ARG A 55 16.71 16.58 -1.08
C ARG A 55 17.05 16.88 -2.54
N ARG A 56 16.12 17.45 -3.32
CA ARG A 56 16.36 17.82 -4.71
C ARG A 56 17.47 18.86 -4.83
N ALA A 57 17.46 19.89 -3.98
CA ALA A 57 18.49 20.90 -3.95
C ALA A 57 19.87 20.28 -3.66
N SER A 58 19.98 19.39 -2.67
CA SER A 58 21.23 18.73 -2.32
C SER A 58 21.76 17.79 -3.40
N GLN A 59 20.88 17.24 -4.25
CA GLN A 59 21.21 16.32 -5.32
C GLN A 59 21.31 17.00 -6.70
N GLY A 60 21.08 18.31 -6.80
CA GLY A 60 21.06 19.04 -8.06
C GLY A 60 19.93 18.62 -9.01
N VAL A 61 18.79 18.10 -8.46
CA VAL A 61 17.64 17.62 -9.24
C VAL A 61 16.62 18.74 -9.35
N ALA A 62 16.38 19.25 -10.56
CA ALA A 62 15.38 20.26 -10.82
C ALA A 62 13.94 19.72 -10.60
N VAL A 63 13.03 20.61 -10.22
CA VAL A 63 11.59 20.33 -10.24
C VAL A 63 11.07 20.47 -11.67
N ASP A 64 10.29 19.51 -12.16
CA ASP A 64 9.75 19.52 -13.50
C ASP A 64 8.27 19.12 -13.55
N SER A 65 7.69 19.02 -14.76
CA SER A 65 6.27 18.71 -14.96
C SER A 65 5.87 17.32 -14.45
N THR A 66 6.80 16.39 -14.30
CA THR A 66 6.51 15.06 -13.75
C THR A 66 6.20 15.13 -12.25
N ASP A 67 6.67 16.15 -11.56
CA ASP A 67 6.41 16.38 -10.14
C ASP A 67 5.03 16.94 -9.85
N LEU A 68 4.41 17.62 -10.82
CA LEU A 68 3.04 18.13 -10.66
C LEU A 68 2.09 16.99 -10.33
N PRO A 69 1.17 17.18 -9.38
CA PRO A 69 0.09 16.22 -9.13
C PRO A 69 -0.76 15.97 -10.38
N VAL A 70 -1.44 14.84 -10.41
CA VAL A 70 -2.49 14.59 -11.41
C VAL A 70 -3.60 15.62 -11.22
N CYS A 71 -4.15 16.13 -12.34
CA CYS A 71 -5.20 17.15 -12.31
C CYS A 71 -6.43 16.68 -11.55
N ARG A 72 -6.78 17.37 -10.48
CA ARG A 72 -7.94 17.07 -9.65
C ARG A 72 -9.24 17.10 -10.46
N ALA A 73 -9.39 18.08 -11.34
CA ALA A 73 -10.57 18.21 -12.22
C ALA A 73 -10.77 16.97 -13.13
N TYR A 74 -9.68 16.31 -13.56
CA TYR A 74 -9.79 15.08 -14.34
C TYR A 74 -10.29 13.92 -13.48
N ILE A 75 -9.81 13.81 -12.25
CA ILE A 75 -10.26 12.80 -11.29
C ILE A 75 -11.77 12.99 -11.03
N GLU A 76 -12.21 14.20 -10.70
CA GLU A 76 -13.60 14.53 -10.44
C GLU A 76 -14.52 14.23 -11.62
N ARG A 77 -14.02 14.49 -12.85
CA ARG A 77 -14.76 14.12 -14.05
C ARG A 77 -14.95 12.61 -14.19
N LEU A 78 -13.91 11.80 -13.92
CA LEU A 78 -14.01 10.33 -13.94
C LEU A 78 -14.94 9.83 -12.83
N GLU A 79 -14.92 10.45 -11.65
CA GLU A 79 -15.83 10.13 -10.54
C GLU A 79 -17.29 10.43 -10.92
N SER A 80 -17.55 11.56 -11.59
CA SER A 80 -18.90 11.90 -12.07
C SER A 80 -19.46 10.94 -13.11
N GLN A 81 -18.61 10.14 -13.76
CA GLN A 81 -18.99 9.10 -14.70
C GLN A 81 -19.20 7.72 -14.05
N GLY A 82 -19.12 7.63 -12.71
CA GLY A 82 -19.37 6.41 -11.95
C GLY A 82 -18.10 5.68 -11.49
N GLY A 83 -16.94 6.26 -11.68
CA GLY A 83 -15.69 5.75 -11.10
C GLY A 83 -15.51 6.17 -9.65
N LYS A 84 -14.86 5.32 -8.87
CA LYS A 84 -14.36 5.66 -7.52
C LYS A 84 -12.85 5.81 -7.58
N TYR A 85 -12.33 6.96 -7.22
CA TYR A 85 -10.90 7.20 -7.13
C TYR A 85 -10.25 6.30 -6.05
N ILE A 86 -9.13 5.68 -6.36
CA ILE A 86 -8.34 4.86 -5.43
C ILE A 86 -6.98 5.51 -5.18
N SER A 87 -6.22 5.79 -6.24
CA SER A 87 -4.87 6.38 -6.14
C SER A 87 -4.45 6.99 -7.48
N SER A 88 -3.33 7.71 -7.46
CA SER A 88 -2.74 8.25 -8.69
C SER A 88 -1.22 8.20 -8.66
N SER A 89 -0.61 8.18 -9.84
CA SER A 89 0.82 8.33 -10.02
C SER A 89 1.11 9.62 -10.79
N LYS A 90 1.75 10.57 -10.13
CA LYS A 90 2.12 11.84 -10.75
C LYS A 90 3.15 11.67 -11.87
N TRP A 91 4.13 10.79 -11.69
CA TRP A 91 5.19 10.56 -12.68
C TRP A 91 4.69 9.86 -13.94
N ASN A 92 3.82 8.88 -13.77
CA ASN A 92 3.21 8.18 -14.90
C ASN A 92 1.97 8.91 -15.45
N ASN A 93 1.50 9.96 -14.79
CA ASN A 93 0.26 10.67 -15.07
C ASN A 93 -0.93 9.71 -15.25
N THR A 94 -1.11 8.82 -14.24
CA THR A 94 -2.17 7.82 -14.22
C THR A 94 -3.04 7.93 -13.00
N VAL A 95 -4.29 7.48 -13.13
CA VAL A 95 -5.27 7.36 -12.05
C VAL A 95 -5.75 5.92 -11.98
N LEU A 96 -5.85 5.38 -10.78
CA LEU A 96 -6.50 4.10 -10.51
C LEU A 96 -7.94 4.36 -10.11
N MET A 97 -8.87 3.87 -10.92
CA MET A 97 -10.31 3.99 -10.70
C MET A 97 -10.92 2.62 -10.45
N GLN A 98 -11.78 2.52 -9.45
CA GLN A 98 -12.64 1.36 -9.24
C GLN A 98 -14.00 1.63 -9.89
N VAL A 99 -14.53 0.64 -10.60
CA VAL A 99 -15.82 0.74 -11.31
C VAL A 99 -16.65 -0.53 -11.06
N PRO A 100 -18.00 -0.44 -11.10
CA PRO A 100 -18.85 -1.60 -10.94
C PRO A 100 -18.81 -2.53 -12.15
N ASP A 101 -18.62 -1.99 -13.34
CA ASP A 101 -18.60 -2.76 -14.59
C ASP A 101 -17.64 -2.15 -15.63
N GLU A 102 -17.43 -2.89 -16.71
CA GLU A 102 -16.56 -2.49 -17.79
C GLU A 102 -17.14 -1.33 -18.63
N ALA A 103 -18.46 -1.22 -18.74
CA ALA A 103 -19.10 -0.15 -19.51
C ALA A 103 -18.83 1.23 -18.88
N VAL A 104 -18.78 1.31 -17.55
CA VAL A 104 -18.34 2.53 -16.85
C VAL A 104 -16.91 2.88 -17.20
N ALA A 105 -15.99 1.90 -17.20
CA ALA A 105 -14.60 2.17 -17.56
C ALA A 105 -14.44 2.63 -19.00
N LEU A 106 -15.18 2.05 -19.95
CA LEU A 106 -15.11 2.43 -21.35
C LEU A 106 -15.56 3.88 -21.60
N ARG A 107 -16.54 4.39 -20.83
CA ARG A 107 -16.96 5.81 -20.90
C ARG A 107 -15.82 6.79 -20.54
N PHE A 108 -14.81 6.35 -19.83
CA PHE A 108 -13.66 7.21 -19.55
C PHE A 108 -12.91 7.62 -20.81
N LEU A 109 -12.95 6.78 -21.86
CA LEU A 109 -12.30 7.06 -23.15
C LEU A 109 -12.98 8.21 -23.92
N ASP A 110 -14.22 8.58 -23.58
CA ASP A 110 -14.92 9.72 -24.18
C ASP A 110 -14.31 11.07 -23.76
N ASN A 111 -13.43 11.09 -22.77
CA ASN A 111 -12.76 12.31 -22.34
C ASN A 111 -11.45 12.51 -23.11
N SER A 112 -11.29 13.67 -23.73
CA SER A 112 -10.08 14.03 -24.51
C SER A 112 -8.78 13.98 -23.71
N PHE A 113 -8.85 14.10 -22.38
CA PHE A 113 -7.72 14.00 -21.48
C PHE A 113 -7.36 12.56 -21.08
N VAL A 114 -8.10 11.54 -21.56
CA VAL A 114 -7.81 10.12 -21.34
C VAL A 114 -7.15 9.55 -22.59
N ARG A 115 -5.92 9.04 -22.44
CA ARG A 115 -5.18 8.40 -23.52
C ARG A 115 -5.54 6.92 -23.69
N SER A 116 -5.66 6.20 -22.59
CA SER A 116 -5.98 4.76 -22.57
C SER A 116 -6.42 4.31 -21.20
N ILE A 117 -7.09 3.16 -21.15
CA ILE A 117 -7.44 2.46 -19.92
C ILE A 117 -6.90 1.03 -19.95
N LYS A 118 -6.54 0.51 -18.79
CA LYS A 118 -6.10 -0.88 -18.63
C LYS A 118 -6.74 -1.49 -17.40
N LYS A 119 -7.46 -2.61 -17.57
CA LYS A 119 -7.95 -3.41 -16.44
C LYS A 119 -6.75 -4.00 -15.70
N VAL A 120 -6.67 -3.77 -14.39
CA VAL A 120 -5.53 -4.20 -13.56
C VAL A 120 -5.95 -5.11 -12.41
N TRP A 121 -7.25 -5.17 -12.10
CA TRP A 121 -7.76 -6.02 -11.04
C TRP A 121 -9.27 -6.29 -11.20
N VAL A 122 -9.71 -7.46 -10.72
CA VAL A 122 -11.12 -7.91 -10.71
C VAL A 122 -11.42 -8.52 -9.35
N SER A 123 -12.55 -8.16 -8.74
CA SER A 123 -13.07 -8.80 -7.52
C SER A 123 -13.89 -10.07 -7.87
N PRO A 124 -13.97 -11.07 -7.00
CA PRO A 124 -13.22 -11.14 -5.76
C PRO A 124 -11.80 -11.65 -6.03
N ASP A 125 -10.82 -10.84 -5.71
CA ASP A 125 -9.49 -11.38 -5.50
C ASP A 125 -9.54 -12.17 -4.18
N SER A 126 -9.00 -13.35 -4.14
CA SER A 126 -9.02 -14.19 -2.94
C SER A 126 -8.12 -13.56 -1.87
N ILE A 127 -8.67 -12.60 -1.14
CA ILE A 127 -8.06 -12.13 0.10
C ILE A 127 -8.18 -13.31 1.07
N MET A 128 -7.08 -13.97 1.36
CA MET A 128 -7.10 -15.04 2.37
C MET A 128 -7.55 -14.42 3.69
N PRO A 129 -8.59 -14.99 4.35
CA PRO A 129 -9.00 -14.48 5.65
C PRO A 129 -7.83 -14.57 6.61
N ARG A 130 -7.61 -13.47 7.35
CA ARG A 130 -6.61 -13.41 8.41
C ARG A 130 -6.85 -14.58 9.37
N ASN A 131 -5.92 -15.51 9.46
CA ASN A 131 -5.95 -16.56 10.47
C ASN A 131 -5.54 -15.93 11.81
N LYS A 132 -6.53 -15.48 12.61
CA LYS A 132 -6.33 -14.78 13.89
C LYS A 132 -5.66 -15.66 14.96
N ASP A 133 -5.52 -16.96 14.72
CA ASP A 133 -5.16 -17.90 15.76
C ASP A 133 -3.70 -18.33 15.77
N ARG A 134 -2.87 -17.78 14.84
CA ARG A 134 -1.46 -18.14 14.82
C ARG A 134 -0.62 -17.18 15.66
N LYS A 135 -0.77 -17.25 16.97
CA LYS A 135 0.29 -16.85 17.89
C LYS A 135 1.37 -17.93 17.86
N GLU A 136 2.17 -17.91 16.83
CA GLU A 136 3.36 -18.73 16.79
C GLU A 136 4.33 -18.19 17.85
N GLN A 137 4.34 -18.84 19.01
CA GLN A 137 5.37 -18.62 20.02
C GLN A 137 6.68 -19.17 19.44
N VAL A 138 7.36 -18.37 18.66
CA VAL A 138 8.75 -18.64 18.29
C VAL A 138 9.56 -18.55 19.56
N LYS A 139 9.87 -19.69 20.17
CA LYS A 139 10.88 -19.77 21.24
C LYS A 139 12.25 -19.57 20.58
N ASN A 140 12.60 -18.33 20.30
CA ASN A 140 13.92 -17.97 19.81
C ASN A 140 14.90 -18.04 20.98
N GLN A 141 15.57 -19.17 21.13
CA GLN A 141 16.78 -19.30 21.94
C GLN A 141 17.99 -18.84 21.11
N TRP A 142 18.02 -17.56 20.77
CA TRP A 142 19.18 -16.98 20.12
C TRP A 142 20.31 -16.89 21.15
N LYS A 143 21.43 -17.61 20.90
CA LYS A 143 22.65 -17.43 21.71
C LYS A 143 23.27 -16.09 21.32
N LYS A 144 23.54 -15.25 22.33
CA LYS A 144 24.27 -14.01 22.14
C LYS A 144 25.69 -14.34 21.66
N GLN A 145 26.14 -13.68 20.60
CA GLN A 145 27.51 -13.79 20.07
C GLN A 145 28.33 -12.58 20.53
N ASP A 146 29.65 -12.74 20.58
CA ASP A 146 30.54 -11.65 20.98
C ASP A 146 30.66 -10.55 19.93
N ASP A 147 30.37 -10.87 18.67
CA ASP A 147 30.35 -9.90 17.57
C ASP A 147 29.09 -9.01 17.67
N TYR A 148 29.25 -7.70 17.49
CA TYR A 148 28.16 -6.72 17.50
C TYR A 148 27.04 -7.08 16.52
N TYR A 149 27.40 -7.61 15.35
CA TYR A 149 26.45 -8.01 14.29
C TYR A 149 25.84 -9.40 14.52
N GLY A 150 26.30 -10.13 15.53
CA GLY A 150 25.78 -11.46 15.85
C GLY A 150 25.84 -12.40 14.65
N MET A 151 24.71 -13.05 14.34
CA MET A 151 24.63 -14.00 13.20
C MET A 151 24.68 -13.32 11.82
N GLY A 152 24.48 -12.00 11.75
CA GLY A 152 24.60 -11.21 10.53
C GLY A 152 26.03 -10.79 10.17
N ALA A 153 27.02 -11.09 11.02
CA ALA A 153 28.36 -10.57 10.91
C ALA A 153 29.00 -10.83 9.53
N GLU A 154 28.90 -12.04 9.01
CA GLU A 154 29.49 -12.39 7.72
C GLU A 154 28.83 -11.64 6.55
N GLN A 155 27.50 -11.49 6.57
CA GLN A 155 26.79 -10.74 5.54
C GLN A 155 27.18 -9.25 5.53
N ILE A 156 27.39 -8.67 6.71
CA ILE A 156 27.78 -7.26 6.82
C ILE A 156 29.24 -7.08 6.39
N LYS A 157 30.15 -7.96 6.85
CA LYS A 157 31.59 -7.88 6.56
C LYS A 157 31.93 -8.11 5.08
N ILE A 158 31.24 -9.03 4.40
CA ILE A 158 31.48 -9.30 2.97
C ILE A 158 31.27 -8.06 2.08
N HIS A 159 30.44 -7.12 2.52
CA HIS A 159 30.18 -5.86 1.83
C HIS A 159 30.92 -4.66 2.47
N HIS A 160 31.83 -4.90 3.41
CA HIS A 160 32.51 -3.87 4.20
C HIS A 160 31.54 -2.91 4.93
N GLY A 161 30.35 -3.38 5.28
CA GLY A 161 29.35 -2.59 6.00
C GLY A 161 29.79 -2.22 7.42
N ASP A 162 30.59 -3.06 8.05
CA ASP A 162 31.25 -2.79 9.33
C ASP A 162 32.16 -1.57 9.26
N SER A 163 32.95 -1.44 8.19
CA SER A 163 33.81 -0.27 7.95
C SER A 163 33.00 1.02 7.77
N LEU A 164 31.87 0.96 7.07
CA LEU A 164 30.95 2.10 6.93
C LEU A 164 30.35 2.49 8.30
N HIS A 165 29.96 1.52 9.09
CA HIS A 165 29.41 1.77 10.43
C HIS A 165 30.46 2.36 11.39
N LEU A 166 31.71 1.90 11.31
CA LEU A 166 32.82 2.47 12.07
C LEU A 166 33.12 3.93 11.66
N ALA A 167 32.98 4.25 10.38
CA ALA A 167 33.09 5.60 9.86
C ALA A 167 31.85 6.48 10.17
N GLY A 168 30.85 5.96 10.88
CA GLY A 168 29.67 6.70 11.35
C GLY A 168 28.48 6.68 10.38
N PHE A 169 28.58 6.02 9.23
CA PHE A 169 27.49 5.90 8.25
C PHE A 169 26.49 4.82 8.66
N LYS A 170 25.50 5.18 9.46
CA LYS A 170 24.49 4.27 10.03
C LYS A 170 23.06 4.61 9.57
N GLY A 171 22.91 5.28 8.43
CA GLY A 171 21.59 5.61 7.86
C GLY A 171 20.80 6.68 8.64
N LYS A 172 21.40 7.40 9.61
CA LYS A 172 20.71 8.42 10.39
C LYS A 172 20.05 9.47 9.47
N GLY A 173 18.75 9.68 9.64
CA GLY A 173 17.98 10.64 8.84
C GLY A 173 17.55 10.11 7.47
N ILE A 174 17.89 8.90 7.08
CA ILE A 174 17.41 8.26 5.85
C ILE A 174 16.05 7.62 6.10
N GLN A 175 15.13 7.79 5.13
CA GLN A 175 13.86 7.08 5.09
C GLN A 175 13.91 6.03 4.01
N ILE A 176 13.41 4.84 4.32
CA ILE A 176 13.34 3.70 3.41
C ILE A 176 11.87 3.34 3.22
N ALA A 177 11.41 3.24 1.98
CA ALA A 177 10.12 2.67 1.64
C ALA A 177 10.33 1.20 1.27
N VAL A 178 9.68 0.30 1.99
CA VAL A 178 9.63 -1.13 1.64
C VAL A 178 8.28 -1.39 0.98
N ILE A 179 8.28 -1.83 -0.27
CA ILE A 179 7.08 -2.09 -1.06
C ILE A 179 7.02 -3.59 -1.29
N ASP A 180 6.06 -4.25 -0.66
CA ASP A 180 5.98 -5.72 -0.65
C ASP A 180 4.53 -6.20 -0.55
N ALA A 181 4.33 -7.52 -0.53
CA ALA A 181 3.01 -8.16 -0.49
C ALA A 181 2.28 -8.09 0.86
N GLY A 182 3.00 -7.74 1.95
CA GLY A 182 2.45 -7.65 3.30
C GLY A 182 3.55 -7.70 4.35
N PHE A 183 3.20 -7.31 5.59
CA PHE A 183 4.15 -7.13 6.70
C PHE A 183 3.65 -7.83 7.96
N TYR A 184 3.28 -9.10 7.82
CA TYR A 184 2.65 -9.90 8.87
C TYR A 184 3.32 -9.76 10.23
N ASN A 185 2.53 -9.32 11.24
CA ASN A 185 2.92 -9.15 12.64
C ASN A 185 4.11 -8.20 12.92
N VAL A 186 4.52 -7.34 12.01
CA VAL A 186 5.61 -6.37 12.25
C VAL A 186 5.29 -5.45 13.42
N ASP A 187 4.05 -5.05 13.58
CA ASP A 187 3.55 -4.21 14.68
C ASP A 187 3.61 -4.89 16.06
N ALA A 188 3.61 -6.23 16.10
CA ALA A 188 3.55 -7.03 17.32
C ALA A 188 4.88 -7.70 17.69
N MET A 189 5.80 -7.84 16.75
CA MET A 189 7.06 -8.55 16.95
C MET A 189 8.09 -7.70 17.71
N LYS A 190 8.65 -8.24 18.80
CA LYS A 190 9.64 -7.53 19.65
C LYS A 190 10.89 -7.09 18.90
N ILE A 191 11.28 -7.79 17.82
CA ILE A 191 12.47 -7.46 17.03
C ILE A 191 12.36 -6.12 16.30
N PHE A 192 11.13 -5.65 16.03
CA PHE A 192 10.87 -4.35 15.39
C PHE A 192 10.58 -3.23 16.38
N LYS A 193 10.64 -3.49 17.70
CA LYS A 193 10.31 -2.50 18.74
C LYS A 193 11.07 -1.18 18.58
N ASN A 194 12.29 -1.24 18.09
CA ASN A 194 13.17 -0.07 17.92
C ASN A 194 13.11 0.51 16.50
N THR A 195 12.26 -0.03 15.64
CA THR A 195 12.06 0.46 14.27
C THR A 195 11.01 1.56 14.27
N THR A 196 11.34 2.72 13.73
CA THR A 196 10.38 3.81 13.55
C THR A 196 9.62 3.63 12.23
N ILE A 197 8.35 3.23 12.31
CA ILE A 197 7.47 3.13 11.15
C ILE A 197 6.77 4.47 10.97
N LEU A 198 7.06 5.16 9.87
CA LEU A 198 6.55 6.51 9.59
C LEU A 198 5.15 6.48 8.96
N GLY A 199 4.76 5.38 8.36
CA GLY A 199 3.46 5.20 7.75
C GLY A 199 3.34 3.88 7.02
N THR A 200 2.10 3.49 6.75
CA THR A 200 1.75 2.26 6.03
C THR A 200 0.62 2.54 5.06
N HIS A 201 0.59 1.82 3.95
CA HIS A 201 -0.50 1.91 3.00
C HIS A 201 -0.62 0.64 2.16
N ASP A 202 -1.85 0.14 1.98
CA ASP A 202 -2.15 -0.90 1.01
C ASP A 202 -2.68 -0.26 -0.27
N PHE A 203 -1.92 -0.38 -1.37
CA PHE A 203 -2.29 0.17 -2.67
C PHE A 203 -3.28 -0.70 -3.45
N VAL A 204 -3.50 -1.95 -3.02
CA VAL A 204 -4.43 -2.90 -3.64
C VAL A 204 -5.79 -2.83 -2.94
N ASN A 205 -5.78 -2.86 -1.62
CA ASN A 205 -6.96 -2.78 -0.78
C ASN A 205 -6.76 -1.77 0.36
N PRO A 206 -7.08 -0.47 0.15
CA PRO A 206 -6.83 0.57 1.15
C PRO A 206 -7.52 0.37 2.51
N SER A 207 -8.47 -0.55 2.59
CA SER A 207 -9.16 -0.91 3.84
C SER A 207 -8.55 -2.12 4.55
N SER A 208 -7.52 -2.76 3.99
CA SER A 208 -6.86 -3.90 4.61
C SER A 208 -5.88 -3.47 5.71
N ASP A 209 -5.56 -4.42 6.60
CA ASP A 209 -4.50 -4.28 7.57
C ASP A 209 -3.24 -5.01 7.04
N ILE A 210 -2.24 -4.26 6.63
CA ILE A 210 -0.99 -4.80 6.06
C ILE A 210 -0.25 -5.75 7.02
N TYR A 211 -0.51 -5.63 8.32
CA TYR A 211 0.08 -6.50 9.35
C TYR A 211 -0.64 -7.85 9.47
N GLY A 212 -1.78 -7.97 8.83
CA GLY A 212 -2.51 -9.24 8.69
C GLY A 212 -2.18 -10.00 7.40
N GLU A 213 -1.47 -9.38 6.48
CA GLU A 213 -1.20 -9.88 5.15
C GLU A 213 0.07 -10.76 5.09
N HIS A 214 0.61 -10.98 3.89
CA HIS A 214 1.73 -11.89 3.61
C HIS A 214 2.98 -11.57 4.42
N ASN A 215 3.76 -12.59 4.79
CA ASN A 215 4.95 -12.46 5.65
C ASN A 215 6.25 -12.10 4.89
N HIS A 216 6.21 -11.95 3.56
CA HIS A 216 7.43 -11.70 2.77
C HIS A 216 8.05 -10.35 3.11
N GLY A 217 7.26 -9.27 3.10
CA GLY A 217 7.75 -7.93 3.45
C GLY A 217 8.26 -7.81 4.89
N MET A 218 7.70 -8.58 5.83
CA MET A 218 8.23 -8.69 7.18
C MET A 218 9.67 -9.27 7.17
N LYS A 219 9.92 -10.32 6.39
CA LYS A 219 11.27 -10.90 6.25
C LYS A 219 12.25 -9.94 5.59
N VAL A 220 11.82 -9.24 4.54
CA VAL A 220 12.63 -8.21 3.88
C VAL A 220 12.96 -7.07 4.86
N LEU A 221 11.96 -6.58 5.58
CA LEU A 221 12.16 -5.53 6.58
C LEU A 221 13.09 -5.98 7.70
N SER A 222 13.05 -7.25 8.11
CA SER A 222 13.93 -7.77 9.16
C SER A 222 15.42 -7.71 8.79
N CYS A 223 15.74 -7.83 7.50
CA CYS A 223 17.12 -7.71 7.02
C CYS A 223 17.67 -6.27 7.07
N MET A 224 16.80 -5.27 7.23
CA MET A 224 17.17 -3.85 7.18
C MET A 224 16.96 -3.10 8.49
N ALA A 225 15.99 -3.52 9.29
CA ALA A 225 15.47 -2.72 10.40
C ALA A 225 15.52 -3.41 11.77
N VAL A 226 15.93 -4.67 11.83
CA VAL A 226 16.13 -5.34 13.14
C VAL A 226 17.38 -4.78 13.77
N ASN A 227 17.25 -4.30 14.99
CA ASN A 227 18.36 -3.80 15.80
C ASN A 227 18.38 -4.52 17.15
N THR A 228 19.00 -5.68 17.17
CA THR A 228 19.23 -6.48 18.37
C THR A 228 20.71 -6.84 18.44
N PRO A 229 21.55 -5.95 18.97
CA PRO A 229 23.01 -6.14 19.02
C PRO A 229 23.40 -7.50 19.59
N HIS A 230 24.45 -8.10 19.04
CA HIS A 230 24.96 -9.45 19.38
C HIS A 230 24.02 -10.63 19.00
N VAL A 231 22.88 -10.34 18.38
CA VAL A 231 21.97 -11.36 17.82
C VAL A 231 21.81 -11.11 16.32
N MET A 232 21.36 -9.90 15.96
CA MET A 232 21.16 -9.47 14.57
C MET A 232 21.16 -7.93 14.54
N VAL A 233 21.94 -7.35 13.64
CA VAL A 233 22.03 -5.89 13.41
C VAL A 233 22.11 -5.63 11.92
#